data_730768e3385603b7237633ea5248841d
#
_entry.id   730768e3385603b7237633ea5248841d
#
_cell.length_a   1.000
_cell.length_b   1.000
_cell.length_c   1.000
_cell.angle_alpha   90.00
_cell.angle_beta   90.00
_cell.angle_gamma   90.00
#
_symmetry.space_group_name_H-M   'P 1'
#
loop_
_entity.id
_entity.type
_entity.pdbx_description
1 polymer ?
#
loop_
_entity_poly.entity_id
_entity_poly.type
_entity_poly.pdbx_seq_one_letter_code
_entity_poly.pdbx_strand_id
1 'polypeptide(L)'
;MADLAGTARRVIIVVYLLVLHGALIWLLADKYVLQNMLMANWSPGSVNAPPIEPHVTPTTLPSVSPTPGPEPSNTLLEPQVQTAPDRLLMPVQGVKPEQLADTYSQSRSEGRVHEAIDIMAPAGTPVLAVADGEIVKFHDSVQGGITIYQISTDKRFFYYYAHLQSRAPGIAEKQFVTQGTVIGYVGDTGNAGPGNNHLHFSIKAVIDPKRFWDGANINPYPILKGATSLP
;
A
#
# COMPACT_ATOMS: atom_id res chain seq x y z
N MET A 1 51.08 3.05 38.88
CA MET A 1 50.96 1.87 38.01
C MET A 1 49.64 1.94 37.31
N ALA A 2 49.67 2.27 36.02
CA ALA A 2 48.42 2.39 35.24
C ALA A 2 47.74 1.01 35.11
N ASP A 3 46.39 1.00 35.20
CA ASP A 3 45.55 -0.21 35.12
C ASP A 3 45.64 -0.86 33.72
N LEU A 4 46.73 -1.63 33.52
CA LEU A 4 46.96 -2.41 32.31
C LEU A 4 45.88 -3.48 32.08
N ALA A 5 45.25 -3.97 33.15
CA ALA A 5 44.24 -5.02 33.08
C ALA A 5 42.88 -4.44 32.51
N GLY A 6 42.54 -3.22 32.89
CA GLY A 6 41.35 -2.53 32.36
C GLY A 6 41.47 -2.18 30.89
N THR A 7 42.66 -1.77 30.46
CA THR A 7 42.94 -1.44 29.06
C THR A 7 42.90 -2.71 28.17
N ALA A 8 43.50 -3.80 28.58
CA ALA A 8 43.49 -5.07 27.87
C ALA A 8 42.06 -5.62 27.70
N ARG A 9 41.22 -5.53 28.75
CA ARG A 9 39.79 -5.94 28.68
C ARG A 9 38.97 -5.11 27.66
N ARG A 10 39.21 -3.81 27.61
CA ARG A 10 38.52 -2.92 26.65
C ARG A 10 38.94 -3.24 25.21
N VAL A 11 40.18 -3.49 24.95
CA VAL A 11 40.71 -3.87 23.63
C VAL A 11 40.07 -5.19 23.16
N ILE A 12 40.04 -6.21 24.05
CA ILE A 12 39.44 -7.52 23.72
C ILE A 12 37.94 -7.37 23.36
N ILE A 13 37.18 -6.57 24.11
CA ILE A 13 35.76 -6.34 23.83
C ILE A 13 35.57 -5.64 22.48
N VAL A 14 36.37 -4.64 22.17
CA VAL A 14 36.31 -3.94 20.88
C VAL A 14 36.61 -4.86 19.71
N VAL A 15 37.66 -5.67 19.83
CA VAL A 15 38.06 -6.66 18.80
C VAL A 15 36.94 -7.70 18.61
N TYR A 16 36.31 -8.18 19.69
CA TYR A 16 35.23 -9.14 19.62
C TYR A 16 33.97 -8.55 18.93
N LEU A 17 33.63 -7.30 19.24
CA LEU A 17 32.53 -6.59 18.58
C LEU A 17 32.78 -6.35 17.08
N LEU A 18 34.04 -6.03 16.69
CA LEU A 18 34.40 -5.87 15.29
C LEU A 18 34.32 -7.18 14.50
N VAL A 19 34.76 -8.30 15.11
CA VAL A 19 34.63 -9.63 14.48
C VAL A 19 33.16 -10.03 14.31
N LEU A 20 32.34 -9.81 15.32
CA LEU A 20 30.88 -10.08 15.22
C LEU A 20 30.18 -9.24 14.14
N HIS A 21 30.53 -7.95 14.04
CA HIS A 21 29.98 -7.08 12.98
C HIS A 21 30.47 -7.52 11.60
N GLY A 22 31.74 -7.90 11.45
CA GLY A 22 32.25 -8.42 10.19
C GLY A 22 31.58 -9.72 9.75
N ALA A 23 31.36 -10.66 10.68
CA ALA A 23 30.62 -11.88 10.40
C ALA A 23 29.17 -11.66 10.01
N LEU A 24 28.50 -10.69 10.65
CA LEU A 24 27.12 -10.33 10.32
C LEU A 24 27.01 -9.70 8.92
N ILE A 25 27.94 -8.81 8.57
CA ILE A 25 28.00 -8.18 7.23
C ILE A 25 28.25 -9.25 6.17
N TRP A 26 29.15 -10.21 6.43
CA TRP A 26 29.43 -11.28 5.50
C TRP A 26 28.23 -12.21 5.28
N LEU A 27 27.51 -12.59 6.36
CA LEU A 27 26.25 -13.37 6.29
C LEU A 27 25.14 -12.66 5.51
N LEU A 28 25.03 -11.34 5.63
CA LEU A 28 24.04 -10.55 4.88
C LEU A 28 24.41 -10.43 3.40
N ALA A 29 25.71 -10.28 3.09
CA ALA A 29 26.21 -10.23 1.72
C ALA A 29 25.99 -11.58 1.00
N ASP A 30 26.22 -12.71 1.69
CA ASP A 30 26.02 -14.05 1.13
C ASP A 30 24.55 -14.33 0.80
N LYS A 31 23.62 -13.92 1.68
CA LYS A 31 22.19 -13.99 1.40
C LYS A 31 21.78 -13.13 0.21
N TYR A 32 22.34 -11.94 0.08
CA TYR A 32 22.04 -11.03 -1.03
C TYR A 32 22.53 -11.59 -2.38
N VAL A 33 23.72 -12.20 -2.40
CA VAL A 33 24.29 -12.84 -3.60
C VAL A 33 23.46 -14.08 -3.99
N LEU A 34 23.07 -14.93 -3.03
CA LEU A 34 22.25 -16.11 -3.29
C LEU A 34 20.87 -15.72 -3.87
N GLN A 35 20.25 -14.69 -3.32
CA GLN A 35 18.94 -14.21 -3.76
C GLN A 35 19.00 -13.65 -5.18
N ASN A 36 20.06 -12.93 -5.55
CA ASN A 36 20.27 -12.43 -6.90
C ASN A 36 20.63 -13.54 -7.90
N MET A 37 21.35 -14.58 -7.50
CA MET A 37 21.63 -15.74 -8.36
C MET A 37 20.35 -16.56 -8.66
N LEU A 38 19.44 -16.70 -7.69
CA LEU A 38 18.16 -17.38 -7.90
C LEU A 38 17.25 -16.61 -8.87
N MET A 39 17.28 -15.27 -8.81
CA MET A 39 16.50 -14.43 -9.73
C MET A 39 17.09 -14.36 -11.15
N ALA A 40 18.41 -14.47 -11.30
CA ALA A 40 19.08 -14.44 -12.61
C ALA A 40 18.86 -15.72 -13.46
N ASN A 41 18.46 -16.84 -12.85
CA ASN A 41 18.21 -18.11 -13.53
C ASN A 41 16.73 -18.38 -13.84
N TRP A 42 15.82 -17.43 -13.54
CA TRP A 42 14.42 -17.58 -13.88
C TRP A 42 14.17 -17.05 -15.29
N SER A 43 14.21 -17.94 -16.28
CA SER A 43 13.67 -17.69 -17.64
C SER A 43 12.19 -18.09 -17.63
N PRO A 44 11.27 -17.17 -17.94
CA PRO A 44 9.87 -17.57 -18.17
C PRO A 44 9.82 -18.49 -19.38
N GLY A 45 9.37 -19.71 -19.17
CA GLY A 45 9.21 -20.70 -20.23
C GLY A 45 8.35 -20.16 -21.36
N SER A 46 8.89 -20.20 -22.56
CA SER A 46 8.20 -19.93 -23.82
C SER A 46 7.05 -20.92 -23.98
N VAL A 47 5.82 -20.50 -23.68
CA VAL A 47 4.61 -21.21 -24.10
C VAL A 47 4.41 -20.92 -25.59
N ASN A 48 4.79 -21.87 -26.43
CA ASN A 48 4.41 -21.90 -27.85
C ASN A 48 2.89 -22.05 -27.95
N ALA A 49 2.19 -20.94 -28.15
CA ALA A 49 0.81 -20.97 -28.60
C ALA A 49 0.79 -21.30 -30.10
N PRO A 50 -0.11 -22.19 -30.55
CA PRO A 50 -0.23 -22.49 -31.99
C PRO A 50 -0.74 -21.25 -32.75
N PRO A 51 -0.36 -21.07 -34.03
CA PRO A 51 -0.80 -19.93 -34.84
C PRO A 51 -2.32 -19.96 -35.04
N ILE A 52 -2.99 -18.86 -34.70
CA ILE A 52 -4.39 -18.66 -35.07
C ILE A 52 -4.41 -18.13 -36.49
N GLU A 53 -4.85 -18.95 -37.45
CA GLU A 53 -5.12 -18.51 -38.81
C GLU A 53 -6.34 -17.55 -38.82
N PRO A 54 -6.28 -16.41 -39.51
CA PRO A 54 -7.43 -15.55 -39.64
C PRO A 54 -8.37 -16.07 -40.74
N HIS A 55 -9.50 -16.62 -40.33
CA HIS A 55 -10.60 -16.95 -41.23
C HIS A 55 -11.38 -15.66 -41.55
N VAL A 56 -11.01 -15.01 -42.65
CA VAL A 56 -11.73 -13.85 -43.18
C VAL A 56 -12.80 -14.34 -44.14
N THR A 57 -14.06 -14.28 -43.76
CA THR A 57 -15.21 -14.34 -44.66
C THR A 57 -15.63 -12.90 -45.00
N PRO A 58 -15.70 -12.52 -46.27
CA PRO A 58 -16.17 -11.18 -46.66
C PRO A 58 -17.71 -11.14 -46.59
N THR A 59 -18.28 -10.52 -45.57
CA THR A 59 -19.70 -10.17 -45.53
C THR A 59 -19.85 -8.76 -46.08
N THR A 60 -20.54 -8.63 -47.20
CA THR A 60 -20.93 -7.36 -47.81
C THR A 60 -21.91 -6.60 -46.93
N LEU A 61 -21.51 -5.41 -46.48
CA LEU A 61 -22.39 -4.45 -45.78
C LEU A 61 -23.22 -3.65 -46.78
N PRO A 62 -24.52 -3.43 -46.53
CA PRO A 62 -25.30 -2.48 -47.30
C PRO A 62 -24.88 -1.05 -46.97
N SER A 63 -24.70 -0.27 -48.04
CA SER A 63 -24.43 1.16 -48.01
C SER A 63 -25.64 1.93 -47.41
N VAL A 64 -25.47 2.54 -46.25
CA VAL A 64 -26.40 3.52 -45.67
C VAL A 64 -25.75 4.89 -45.75
N SER A 65 -26.45 5.81 -46.45
CA SER A 65 -26.14 7.24 -46.55
C SER A 65 -26.04 7.87 -45.15
N PRO A 66 -25.11 8.81 -44.92
CA PRO A 66 -25.02 9.49 -43.62
C PRO A 66 -26.12 10.54 -43.51
N THR A 67 -26.98 10.34 -42.50
CA THR A 67 -27.85 11.42 -41.96
C THR A 67 -26.95 12.37 -41.15
N PRO A 68 -27.07 13.71 -41.33
CA PRO A 68 -26.32 14.65 -40.50
C PRO A 68 -26.80 14.57 -39.05
N GLY A 69 -25.93 14.05 -38.20
CA GLY A 69 -26.10 14.05 -36.74
C GLY A 69 -25.87 15.47 -36.17
N PRO A 70 -26.45 15.79 -34.99
CA PRO A 70 -26.28 17.11 -34.38
C PRO A 70 -24.79 17.34 -34.04
N GLU A 71 -24.37 18.59 -34.29
CA GLU A 71 -23.02 19.07 -33.93
C GLU A 71 -22.70 18.77 -32.46
N PRO A 72 -21.43 18.36 -32.16
CA PRO A 72 -21.02 18.23 -30.78
C PRO A 72 -21.02 19.61 -30.14
N SER A 73 -21.93 19.84 -29.22
CA SER A 73 -21.89 20.99 -28.32
C SER A 73 -20.57 20.92 -27.55
N ASN A 74 -19.65 21.83 -27.89
CA ASN A 74 -18.38 22.04 -27.20
C ASN A 74 -18.68 22.70 -25.83
N THR A 75 -19.24 21.95 -24.91
CA THR A 75 -19.34 22.34 -23.52
C THR A 75 -17.93 22.26 -22.95
N LEU A 76 -17.30 23.42 -22.81
CA LEU A 76 -16.08 23.56 -22.02
C LEU A 76 -16.36 22.93 -20.66
N LEU A 77 -15.75 21.76 -20.42
CA LEU A 77 -15.75 21.14 -19.10
C LEU A 77 -15.03 22.11 -18.17
N GLU A 78 -15.79 22.88 -17.41
CA GLU A 78 -15.27 23.58 -16.24
C GLU A 78 -14.50 22.56 -15.40
N PRO A 79 -13.31 22.89 -14.86
CA PRO A 79 -12.60 22.00 -13.96
C PRO A 79 -13.51 21.75 -12.75
N GLN A 80 -14.09 20.55 -12.70
CA GLN A 80 -14.82 20.08 -11.54
C GLN A 80 -13.85 20.16 -10.37
N VAL A 81 -14.08 21.09 -9.46
CA VAL A 81 -13.42 21.09 -8.15
C VAL A 81 -13.88 19.80 -7.47
N GLN A 82 -13.08 18.75 -7.58
CA GLN A 82 -13.32 17.51 -6.88
C GLN A 82 -13.15 17.79 -5.39
N THR A 83 -14.24 18.00 -4.72
CA THR A 83 -14.30 18.05 -3.25
C THR A 83 -13.95 16.66 -2.72
N ALA A 84 -13.31 16.61 -1.55
CA ALA A 84 -13.09 15.33 -0.85
C ALA A 84 -14.44 14.60 -0.74
N PRO A 85 -14.47 13.27 -0.89
CA PRO A 85 -15.73 12.54 -0.84
C PRO A 85 -16.40 12.75 0.51
N ASP A 86 -17.67 13.06 0.52
CA ASP A 86 -18.49 13.21 1.73
C ASP A 86 -18.47 11.95 2.59
N ARG A 87 -18.09 10.80 2.02
CA ARG A 87 -18.02 9.52 2.70
C ARG A 87 -16.89 8.64 2.16
N LEU A 88 -16.06 8.10 3.08
CA LEU A 88 -15.05 7.10 2.74
C LEU A 88 -15.70 5.75 2.44
N LEU A 89 -15.14 5.04 1.45
CA LEU A 89 -15.49 3.65 1.18
C LEU A 89 -14.83 2.73 2.22
N MET A 90 -15.48 1.58 2.52
CA MET A 90 -14.85 0.51 3.28
C MET A 90 -13.59 0.00 2.55
N PRO A 91 -12.40 0.09 3.17
CA PRO A 91 -11.15 -0.23 2.47
C PRO A 91 -10.90 -1.72 2.22
N VAL A 92 -11.71 -2.61 2.76
CA VAL A 92 -11.62 -4.05 2.54
C VAL A 92 -12.89 -4.56 1.88
N GLN A 93 -12.74 -5.16 0.71
CA GLN A 93 -13.87 -5.66 -0.06
C GLN A 93 -14.69 -6.69 0.73
N GLY A 94 -16.01 -6.51 0.74
CA GLY A 94 -16.96 -7.44 1.38
C GLY A 94 -17.10 -7.27 2.89
N VAL A 95 -16.25 -6.47 3.56
CA VAL A 95 -16.40 -6.13 4.98
C VAL A 95 -17.49 -5.07 5.13
N LYS A 96 -18.41 -5.31 6.07
CA LYS A 96 -19.49 -4.37 6.40
C LYS A 96 -19.14 -3.52 7.62
N PRO A 97 -19.70 -2.31 7.76
CA PRO A 97 -19.45 -1.45 8.93
C PRO A 97 -19.72 -2.14 10.28
N GLU A 98 -20.70 -3.05 10.33
CA GLU A 98 -21.07 -3.77 11.57
C GLU A 98 -19.96 -4.73 12.07
N GLN A 99 -19.08 -5.16 11.16
CA GLN A 99 -17.97 -6.07 11.46
C GLN A 99 -16.72 -5.36 11.99
N LEU A 100 -16.70 -4.02 11.95
CA LEU A 100 -15.56 -3.25 12.47
C LEU A 100 -15.52 -3.28 13.99
N ALA A 101 -14.32 -3.43 14.52
CA ALA A 101 -14.00 -3.20 15.94
C ALA A 101 -13.25 -1.87 16.10
N ASP A 102 -13.56 -1.10 17.16
CA ASP A 102 -12.77 0.08 17.49
C ASP A 102 -11.49 -0.34 18.20
N THR A 103 -10.40 -0.39 17.43
CA THR A 103 -9.06 -0.71 17.92
C THR A 103 -8.17 0.54 18.05
N TYR A 104 -8.72 1.75 17.78
CA TYR A 104 -7.96 2.99 17.66
C TYR A 104 -7.14 3.33 18.93
N SER A 105 -7.75 3.20 20.09
CA SER A 105 -7.13 3.55 21.37
C SER A 105 -6.41 2.37 22.04
N GLN A 106 -6.28 1.22 21.37
CA GLN A 106 -5.62 0.05 21.94
C GLN A 106 -4.14 0.32 22.21
N SER A 107 -3.68 -0.12 23.38
CA SER A 107 -2.26 -0.07 23.72
C SER A 107 -1.44 -1.03 22.82
N ARG A 108 -0.29 -0.57 22.38
CA ARG A 108 0.71 -1.35 21.64
C ARG A 108 1.99 -1.47 22.49
N SER A 109 2.94 -2.27 22.03
CA SER A 109 4.25 -2.39 22.69
C SER A 109 4.93 -1.03 22.85
N GLU A 110 5.76 -0.89 23.88
CA GLU A 110 6.54 0.32 24.18
C GLU A 110 5.69 1.56 24.52
N GLY A 111 4.48 1.37 25.06
CA GLY A 111 3.60 2.47 25.49
C GLY A 111 2.97 3.26 24.34
N ARG A 112 3.07 2.80 23.10
CA ARG A 112 2.41 3.42 21.95
C ARG A 112 0.90 3.16 21.97
N VAL A 113 0.14 4.03 21.34
CA VAL A 113 -1.28 3.83 21.00
C VAL A 113 -1.38 3.36 19.55
N HIS A 114 -2.41 2.59 19.24
CA HIS A 114 -2.60 2.03 17.89
C HIS A 114 -2.79 3.10 16.82
N GLU A 115 -3.67 4.10 17.10
CA GLU A 115 -3.96 5.25 16.22
C GLU A 115 -4.41 4.87 14.80
N ALA A 116 -5.00 3.69 14.68
CA ALA A 116 -5.49 3.05 13.47
C ALA A 116 -6.63 2.09 13.82
N ILE A 117 -7.22 1.46 12.81
CA ILE A 117 -8.08 0.29 13.03
C ILE A 117 -7.54 -0.91 12.28
N ASP A 118 -7.72 -2.08 12.90
CA ASP A 118 -7.40 -3.37 12.28
C ASP A 118 -8.68 -3.99 11.73
N ILE A 119 -8.76 -4.15 10.42
CA ILE A 119 -9.92 -4.69 9.71
C ILE A 119 -9.61 -6.13 9.32
N MET A 120 -10.18 -7.07 10.05
CA MET A 120 -9.94 -8.51 9.85
C MET A 120 -10.57 -9.00 8.54
N ALA A 121 -9.78 -9.69 7.72
CA ALA A 121 -10.25 -10.34 6.50
C ALA A 121 -9.26 -11.45 6.09
N PRO A 122 -9.68 -12.46 5.30
CA PRO A 122 -8.77 -13.47 4.78
C PRO A 122 -7.64 -12.88 3.96
N ALA A 123 -6.45 -13.54 3.96
CA ALA A 123 -5.35 -13.18 3.08
C ALA A 123 -5.82 -13.15 1.62
N GLY A 124 -5.32 -12.18 0.84
CA GLY A 124 -5.70 -12.00 -0.56
C GLY A 124 -7.02 -11.27 -0.79
N THR A 125 -7.77 -10.90 0.28
CA THR A 125 -8.97 -10.05 0.12
C THR A 125 -8.57 -8.70 -0.48
N PRO A 126 -9.25 -8.20 -1.53
CA PRO A 126 -8.91 -6.93 -2.15
C PRO A 126 -9.00 -5.74 -1.17
N VAL A 127 -7.97 -4.90 -1.20
CA VAL A 127 -7.93 -3.60 -0.50
C VAL A 127 -8.22 -2.50 -1.49
N LEU A 128 -9.15 -1.63 -1.14
CA LEU A 128 -9.72 -0.60 -2.01
C LEU A 128 -9.26 0.79 -1.58
N ALA A 129 -9.02 1.68 -2.53
CA ALA A 129 -8.85 3.10 -2.26
C ALA A 129 -10.13 3.65 -1.60
N VAL A 130 -10.00 4.22 -0.40
CA VAL A 130 -11.15 4.72 0.39
C VAL A 130 -11.79 5.97 -0.20
N ALA A 131 -11.07 6.69 -1.06
CA ALA A 131 -11.44 7.95 -1.68
C ALA A 131 -10.66 8.15 -2.98
N ASP A 132 -11.06 9.12 -3.79
CA ASP A 132 -10.25 9.63 -4.89
C ASP A 132 -8.95 10.24 -4.34
N GLY A 133 -7.83 10.07 -5.06
CA GLY A 133 -6.57 10.64 -4.63
C GLY A 133 -5.37 10.06 -5.33
N GLU A 134 -4.18 10.46 -4.89
CA GLU A 134 -2.90 10.05 -5.47
C GLU A 134 -2.18 9.06 -4.55
N ILE A 135 -1.62 8.00 -5.11
CA ILE A 135 -0.67 7.12 -4.40
C ILE A 135 0.65 7.87 -4.26
N VAL A 136 0.95 8.36 -3.06
CA VAL A 136 2.14 9.19 -2.85
C VAL A 136 3.38 8.37 -2.56
N LYS A 137 3.23 7.19 -1.93
CA LYS A 137 4.40 6.39 -1.53
C LYS A 137 4.08 4.92 -1.35
N PHE A 138 4.98 4.07 -1.83
CA PHE A 138 5.15 2.69 -1.42
C PHE A 138 6.26 2.62 -0.38
N HIS A 139 5.98 2.00 0.76
CA HIS A 139 6.97 1.90 1.82
C HIS A 139 6.91 0.52 2.46
N ASP A 140 8.05 -0.17 2.46
CA ASP A 140 8.16 -1.47 3.08
C ASP A 140 8.99 -1.31 4.36
N SER A 141 8.48 -1.81 5.47
CA SER A 141 9.14 -1.68 6.77
C SER A 141 8.94 -2.92 7.62
N VAL A 142 9.80 -3.08 8.63
CA VAL A 142 9.69 -4.17 9.61
C VAL A 142 8.36 -4.10 10.36
N GLN A 143 7.84 -2.90 10.61
CA GLN A 143 6.58 -2.71 11.33
C GLN A 143 5.37 -2.84 10.43
N GLY A 144 5.26 -2.01 9.41
CA GLY A 144 4.07 -1.98 8.55
C GLY A 144 4.01 -3.10 7.50
N GLY A 145 5.13 -3.79 7.25
CA GLY A 145 5.23 -4.72 6.12
C GLY A 145 5.14 -3.99 4.79
N ILE A 146 4.43 -4.57 3.83
CA ILE A 146 4.12 -3.94 2.54
C ILE A 146 3.01 -2.91 2.75
N THR A 147 3.28 -1.65 2.38
CA THR A 147 2.34 -0.55 2.66
C THR A 147 2.10 0.37 1.48
N ILE A 148 1.00 1.12 1.55
CA ILE A 148 0.62 2.17 0.59
C ILE A 148 0.23 3.42 1.37
N TYR A 149 0.71 4.58 0.93
CA TYR A 149 0.22 5.89 1.33
C TYR A 149 -0.51 6.54 0.17
N GLN A 150 -1.72 6.99 0.43
CA GLN A 150 -2.56 7.74 -0.52
C GLN A 150 -2.84 9.12 0.08
N ILE A 151 -2.84 10.18 -0.73
CA ILE A 151 -3.31 11.51 -0.33
C ILE A 151 -4.64 11.80 -1.02
N SER A 152 -5.59 12.40 -0.29
CA SER A 152 -6.87 12.84 -0.84
C SER A 152 -6.69 13.88 -1.95
N THR A 153 -7.66 14.01 -2.84
CA THR A 153 -7.63 14.97 -3.97
C THR A 153 -7.43 16.42 -3.50
N ASP A 154 -8.05 16.80 -2.39
CA ASP A 154 -7.93 18.12 -1.77
C ASP A 154 -6.66 18.29 -0.92
N LYS A 155 -5.83 17.24 -0.83
CA LYS A 155 -4.56 17.16 -0.07
C LYS A 155 -4.70 17.42 1.44
N ARG A 156 -5.89 17.21 1.99
CA ARG A 156 -6.16 17.40 3.42
C ARG A 156 -5.89 16.16 4.24
N PHE A 157 -5.92 14.94 3.65
CA PHE A 157 -5.82 13.68 4.37
C PHE A 157 -4.85 12.72 3.71
N PHE A 158 -4.03 12.05 4.54
CA PHE A 158 -3.32 10.83 4.16
C PHE A 158 -4.10 9.61 4.63
N TYR A 159 -4.20 8.62 3.75
CA TYR A 159 -4.71 7.28 4.04
C TYR A 159 -3.55 6.30 3.99
N TYR A 160 -3.39 5.50 5.03
CA TYR A 160 -2.33 4.52 5.16
C TYR A 160 -2.90 3.11 5.24
N TYR A 161 -2.38 2.25 4.39
CA TYR A 161 -2.77 0.85 4.25
C TYR A 161 -1.55 -0.02 4.52
N ALA A 162 -1.58 -0.89 5.53
CA ALA A 162 -0.43 -1.71 5.93
C ALA A 162 -0.77 -3.18 6.11
N HIS A 163 0.28 -3.97 6.33
CA HIS A 163 0.27 -5.43 6.41
C HIS A 163 -0.22 -6.12 5.14
N LEU A 164 -0.08 -5.46 4.00
CA LEU A 164 -0.54 -6.01 2.73
C LEU A 164 0.25 -7.28 2.37
N GLN A 165 -0.43 -8.25 1.77
CA GLN A 165 0.21 -9.40 1.14
C GLN A 165 1.00 -8.95 -0.11
N SER A 166 0.40 -8.07 -0.90
CA SER A 166 1.00 -7.45 -2.08
C SER A 166 0.24 -6.20 -2.50
N ARG A 167 0.87 -5.36 -3.29
CA ARG A 167 0.20 -4.29 -4.02
C ARG A 167 -0.51 -4.84 -5.24
N ALA A 168 -1.59 -4.21 -5.68
CA ALA A 168 -2.29 -4.65 -6.89
C ALA A 168 -1.42 -4.43 -8.14
N PRO A 169 -1.49 -5.32 -9.14
CA PRO A 169 -0.80 -5.11 -10.41
C PRO A 169 -1.20 -3.79 -11.07
N GLY A 170 -0.23 -3.07 -11.62
CA GLY A 170 -0.48 -1.81 -12.33
C GLY A 170 -0.63 -0.58 -11.46
N ILE A 171 -0.62 -0.70 -10.12
CA ILE A 171 -0.59 0.45 -9.20
C ILE A 171 0.85 0.97 -9.07
N ALA A 172 1.02 2.29 -9.14
CA ALA A 172 2.33 2.95 -9.05
C ALA A 172 2.29 4.20 -8.16
N GLU A 173 3.45 4.61 -7.66
CA GLU A 173 3.60 5.93 -7.01
C GLU A 173 3.28 7.05 -8.01
N LYS A 174 2.69 8.13 -7.54
CA LYS A 174 2.20 9.29 -8.31
C LYS A 174 1.02 8.98 -9.25
N GLN A 175 0.44 7.81 -9.13
CA GLN A 175 -0.77 7.45 -9.86
C GLN A 175 -1.99 7.98 -9.13
N PHE A 176 -2.89 8.65 -9.87
CA PHE A 176 -4.23 8.95 -9.38
C PHE A 176 -5.10 7.69 -9.41
N VAL A 177 -5.83 7.45 -8.34
CA VAL A 177 -6.79 6.36 -8.21
C VAL A 177 -8.14 6.91 -7.79
N THR A 178 -9.20 6.34 -8.34
CA THR A 178 -10.57 6.65 -7.91
C THR A 178 -10.99 5.79 -6.73
N GLN A 179 -11.94 6.26 -5.96
CA GLN A 179 -12.55 5.49 -4.86
C GLN A 179 -13.00 4.11 -5.36
N GLY A 180 -12.68 3.06 -4.62
CA GLY A 180 -13.01 1.68 -4.98
C GLY A 180 -11.98 0.98 -5.89
N THR A 181 -10.97 1.69 -6.40
CA THR A 181 -9.86 1.04 -7.12
C THR A 181 -9.17 0.03 -6.21
N VAL A 182 -8.95 -1.20 -6.69
CA VAL A 182 -8.14 -2.20 -5.96
C VAL A 182 -6.69 -1.74 -5.98
N ILE A 183 -6.13 -1.47 -4.79
CA ILE A 183 -4.75 -0.99 -4.63
C ILE A 183 -3.81 -2.02 -4.02
N GLY A 184 -4.34 -3.07 -3.41
CA GLY A 184 -3.55 -4.14 -2.78
C GLY A 184 -4.43 -5.27 -2.28
N TYR A 185 -3.84 -6.16 -1.51
CA TYR A 185 -4.50 -7.33 -0.95
C TYR A 185 -4.14 -7.49 0.52
N VAL A 186 -5.12 -7.88 1.34
CA VAL A 186 -4.94 -8.15 2.78
C VAL A 186 -3.88 -9.23 2.99
N GLY A 187 -3.01 -9.03 3.95
CA GLY A 187 -1.98 -9.97 4.35
C GLY A 187 -1.66 -9.92 5.83
N ASP A 188 -0.46 -10.36 6.16
CA ASP A 188 0.09 -10.43 7.51
C ASP A 188 1.57 -10.00 7.56
N THR A 189 2.01 -9.22 6.56
CA THR A 189 3.40 -8.76 6.47
C THR A 189 3.76 -7.78 7.58
N GLY A 190 5.05 -7.58 7.81
CA GLY A 190 5.53 -6.73 8.90
C GLY A 190 5.35 -7.38 10.27
N ASN A 191 4.90 -6.59 11.24
CA ASN A 191 4.71 -7.06 12.62
C ASN A 191 3.28 -7.55 12.93
N ALA A 192 2.44 -7.75 11.91
CA ALA A 192 1.12 -8.35 12.08
C ALA A 192 1.21 -9.76 12.71
N GLY A 193 2.24 -10.49 12.33
CA GLY A 193 2.48 -11.87 12.75
C GLY A 193 1.83 -12.91 11.84
N PRO A 194 2.49 -14.06 11.64
CA PRO A 194 2.03 -15.08 10.71
C PRO A 194 0.60 -15.53 10.97
N GLY A 195 -0.24 -15.53 9.94
CA GLY A 195 -1.65 -15.93 10.01
C GLY A 195 -2.61 -14.89 10.59
N ASN A 196 -2.12 -13.78 11.14
CA ASN A 196 -2.96 -12.69 11.64
C ASN A 196 -3.32 -11.71 10.51
N ASN A 197 -4.10 -12.20 9.55
CA ASN A 197 -4.44 -11.45 8.35
C ASN A 197 -5.44 -10.33 8.65
N HIS A 198 -5.03 -9.09 8.38
CA HIS A 198 -5.88 -7.91 8.52
C HIS A 198 -5.31 -6.74 7.71
N LEU A 199 -6.15 -5.77 7.44
CA LEU A 199 -5.71 -4.45 6.99
C LEU A 199 -5.56 -3.55 8.22
N HIS A 200 -4.34 -3.07 8.48
CA HIS A 200 -4.13 -1.94 9.38
C HIS A 200 -4.36 -0.64 8.59
N PHE A 201 -5.37 0.12 8.99
CA PHE A 201 -5.81 1.33 8.28
C PHE A 201 -5.79 2.55 9.19
N SER A 202 -5.11 3.62 8.77
CA SER A 202 -5.10 4.89 9.49
C SER A 202 -5.37 6.09 8.60
N ILE A 203 -5.85 7.16 9.20
CA ILE A 203 -6.11 8.45 8.58
C ILE A 203 -5.32 9.52 9.33
N LYS A 204 -4.65 10.41 8.58
CA LYS A 204 -3.97 11.58 9.17
C LYS A 204 -4.39 12.85 8.45
N ALA A 205 -4.69 13.90 9.22
CA ALA A 205 -4.80 15.25 8.66
C ALA A 205 -3.41 15.72 8.21
N VAL A 206 -3.31 16.20 6.98
CA VAL A 206 -2.05 16.63 6.38
C VAL A 206 -1.59 17.94 7.02
N ILE A 207 -0.34 17.98 7.47
CA ILE A 207 0.36 19.20 7.89
C ILE A 207 1.24 19.69 6.75
N ASP A 208 2.04 18.78 6.16
CA ASP A 208 2.88 19.03 4.99
C ASP A 208 2.68 17.90 3.97
N PRO A 209 2.16 18.19 2.76
CA PRO A 209 1.93 17.17 1.73
C PRO A 209 3.17 16.38 1.28
N LYS A 210 4.38 16.90 1.56
CA LYS A 210 5.64 16.21 1.25
C LYS A 210 6.05 15.20 2.32
N ARG A 211 5.41 15.24 3.50
CA ARG A 211 5.73 14.42 4.66
C ARG A 211 4.61 13.43 4.93
N PHE A 212 4.47 12.40 4.07
CA PHE A 212 3.39 11.40 4.12
C PHE A 212 3.29 10.62 5.46
N TRP A 213 4.35 10.64 6.27
CA TRP A 213 4.39 10.01 7.60
C TRP A 213 3.95 10.93 8.73
N ASP A 214 3.81 12.24 8.47
CA ASP A 214 3.50 13.25 9.46
C ASP A 214 2.05 13.72 9.34
N GLY A 215 1.45 14.07 10.47
CA GLY A 215 0.07 14.54 10.51
C GLY A 215 -0.64 14.21 11.83
N ALA A 216 -1.76 14.87 12.07
CA ALA A 216 -2.60 14.58 13.22
C ALA A 216 -3.45 13.33 12.94
N ASN A 217 -3.39 12.33 13.84
CA ASN A 217 -4.16 11.09 13.68
C ASN A 217 -5.66 11.35 13.86
N ILE A 218 -6.46 10.74 12.98
CA ILE A 218 -7.93 10.77 13.01
C ILE A 218 -8.43 9.34 13.18
N ASN A 219 -9.37 9.12 14.14
CA ASN A 219 -9.95 7.80 14.33
C ASN A 219 -10.80 7.40 13.10
N PRO A 220 -10.41 6.34 12.35
CA PRO A 220 -11.17 5.91 11.18
C PRO A 220 -12.49 5.24 11.53
N TYR A 221 -12.62 4.68 12.73
CA TYR A 221 -13.75 3.84 13.12
C TYR A 221 -15.11 4.54 12.98
N PRO A 222 -15.36 5.72 13.61
CA PRO A 222 -16.65 6.39 13.48
C PRO A 222 -16.95 6.84 12.03
N ILE A 223 -15.90 7.17 11.25
CA ILE A 223 -16.03 7.60 9.87
C ILE A 223 -16.49 6.43 8.98
N LEU A 224 -15.81 5.28 9.07
CA LEU A 224 -16.17 4.09 8.29
C LEU A 224 -17.50 3.45 8.73
N LYS A 225 -17.91 3.68 10.00
CA LYS A 225 -19.26 3.34 10.49
C LYS A 225 -20.33 4.27 9.94
N GLY A 226 -19.97 5.38 9.32
CA GLY A 226 -20.90 6.40 8.84
C GLY A 226 -21.52 7.25 9.96
N ALA A 227 -20.91 7.23 11.16
CA ALA A 227 -21.39 8.01 12.32
C ALA A 227 -20.91 9.48 12.26
N THR A 228 -19.76 9.73 11.62
CA THR A 228 -19.18 11.07 11.40
C THR A 228 -18.57 11.17 10.02
N SER A 229 -18.42 12.40 9.50
CA SER A 229 -17.63 12.72 8.31
C SER A 229 -16.17 13.03 8.67
N LEU A 230 -15.31 13.14 7.66
CA LEU A 230 -13.98 13.75 7.81
C LEU A 230 -14.13 15.23 8.25
N PRO A 231 -13.22 15.73 9.13
CA PRO A 231 -13.27 17.11 9.61
C PRO A 231 -12.98 18.16 8.55
#